data_50c28a30e5086e03f8e257b3a0852fa2
#
_entry.id   50c28a30e5086e03f8e257b3a0852fa2
#
_cell.length_a   1.000
_cell.length_b   1.000
_cell.length_c   1.000
_cell.angle_alpha   90.00
_cell.angle_beta   90.00
_cell.angle_gamma   90.00
#
_symmetry.space_group_name_H-M   'P 1'
#
loop_
_entity.id
_entity.type
_entity.pdbx_description
1 polymer ?
#
loop_
_entity_poly.entity_id
_entity_poly.type
_entity_poly.pdbx_seq_one_letter_code
_entity_poly.pdbx_strand_id
1 'polypeptide(L)'
;MVGAPIMTLLLARWPRCKARVALVSIFTIGSRLSAVAPDYTTLLLARLVTSLNHGAFFGLGSVVAASLVPRDKQASAVATMFMGLTIANVGGVPAATWLGQLIGWRMSFAATASLGLIAIAGLVTALPRGDAGKMPNLRAELAVLTRPVVLGALATTVLGAGAMFTLYTYVAPTLAQLTGASPAFVTAMLVLIGIGFSIGNIAGGRLADRSLDGSLIGFLLLLIVTMLAFPVLAKTHIGAAAALLVWGIATFAVVPPLQMRVMRAAAEAPGLASSVNVGAFNLGNALGAAAGGGAISAGLGYAAVPIVGAVIAAAGLALVVLQVVQRRARLAMNP
;
A
#
# COMPACT_ATOMS: atom_id res chain seq x y z
N MET A 1 -10.71 0.11 -6.65
CA MET A 1 -11.05 1.35 -5.93
C MET A 1 -12.47 1.32 -5.38
N VAL A 2 -13.49 1.17 -6.22
CA VAL A 2 -14.92 1.22 -5.83
C VAL A 2 -15.34 0.05 -4.92
N GLY A 3 -14.79 -1.14 -5.12
CA GLY A 3 -15.14 -2.33 -4.34
C GLY A 3 -14.82 -2.23 -2.85
N ALA A 4 -13.73 -1.54 -2.46
CA ALA A 4 -13.32 -1.43 -1.07
C ALA A 4 -14.37 -0.73 -0.17
N PRO A 5 -14.84 0.49 -0.48
CA PRO A 5 -15.88 1.14 0.32
C PRO A 5 -17.22 0.37 0.28
N ILE A 6 -17.60 -0.19 -0.86
CA ILE A 6 -18.84 -0.99 -0.98
C ILE A 6 -18.79 -2.19 -0.04
N MET A 7 -17.72 -2.99 -0.09
CA MET A 7 -17.58 -4.16 0.77
C MET A 7 -17.50 -3.80 2.25
N THR A 8 -16.83 -2.69 2.59
CA THR A 8 -16.76 -2.20 3.98
C THR A 8 -18.16 -1.85 4.49
N LEU A 9 -18.97 -1.17 3.70
CA LEU A 9 -20.34 -0.79 4.08
C LEU A 9 -21.28 -2.01 4.17
N LEU A 10 -21.19 -2.94 3.22
CA LEU A 10 -21.97 -4.17 3.22
C LEU A 10 -21.69 -5.04 4.45
N LEU A 11 -20.42 -5.12 4.85
CA LEU A 11 -19.97 -5.95 5.95
C LEU A 11 -19.96 -5.23 7.31
N ALA A 12 -20.30 -3.95 7.36
CA ALA A 12 -20.26 -3.14 8.58
C ALA A 12 -21.18 -3.66 9.69
N ARG A 13 -22.26 -4.36 9.32
CA ARG A 13 -23.21 -4.98 10.26
C ARG A 13 -22.76 -6.35 10.78
N TRP A 14 -21.75 -6.94 10.15
CA TRP A 14 -21.34 -8.30 10.49
C TRP A 14 -20.38 -8.30 11.68
N PRO A 15 -20.40 -9.34 12.52
CA PRO A 15 -19.39 -9.55 13.53
C PRO A 15 -17.99 -9.52 12.88
N ARG A 16 -17.04 -8.87 13.55
CA ARG A 16 -15.70 -8.61 12.99
C ARG A 16 -15.00 -9.85 12.43
N CYS A 17 -15.15 -11.00 13.09
CA CYS A 17 -14.62 -12.28 12.61
C CYS A 17 -15.32 -12.72 11.32
N LYS A 18 -16.67 -12.72 11.29
CA LYS A 18 -17.46 -13.14 10.12
C LYS A 18 -17.17 -12.27 8.89
N ALA A 19 -17.07 -10.96 9.08
CA ALA A 19 -16.76 -10.02 7.98
C ALA A 19 -15.40 -10.33 7.32
N ARG A 20 -14.38 -10.65 8.12
CA ARG A 20 -13.05 -10.99 7.59
C ARG A 20 -13.02 -12.35 6.93
N VAL A 21 -13.66 -13.35 7.54
CA VAL A 21 -13.80 -14.67 6.92
C VAL A 21 -14.50 -14.56 5.58
N ALA A 22 -15.58 -13.76 5.47
CA ALA A 22 -16.26 -13.50 4.21
C ALA A 22 -15.35 -12.87 3.15
N LEU A 23 -14.55 -11.86 3.53
CA LEU A 23 -13.59 -11.22 2.62
C LEU A 23 -12.53 -12.21 2.13
N VAL A 24 -11.93 -13.01 3.03
CA VAL A 24 -10.94 -14.00 2.60
C VAL A 24 -11.59 -15.13 1.81
N SER A 25 -12.85 -15.49 2.10
CA SER A 25 -13.60 -16.46 1.29
C SER A 25 -13.84 -15.98 -0.14
N ILE A 26 -14.21 -14.70 -0.34
CA ILE A 26 -14.33 -14.09 -1.67
C ILE A 26 -13.00 -14.16 -2.42
N PHE A 27 -11.90 -13.84 -1.76
CA PHE A 27 -10.56 -13.95 -2.33
C PHE A 27 -10.21 -15.40 -2.72
N THR A 28 -10.49 -16.35 -1.83
CA THR A 28 -10.20 -17.76 -2.03
C THR A 28 -11.03 -18.33 -3.20
N ILE A 29 -12.32 -18.02 -3.25
CA ILE A 29 -13.21 -18.42 -4.35
C ILE A 29 -12.74 -17.83 -5.67
N GLY A 30 -12.46 -16.53 -5.72
CA GLY A 30 -11.98 -15.86 -6.92
C GLY A 30 -10.61 -16.40 -7.38
N SER A 31 -9.72 -16.79 -6.45
CA SER A 31 -8.45 -17.43 -6.78
C SER A 31 -8.66 -18.83 -7.33
N ARG A 32 -9.61 -19.62 -6.80
CA ARG A 32 -9.99 -20.93 -7.37
C ARG A 32 -10.61 -20.79 -8.75
N LEU A 33 -11.51 -19.84 -8.95
CA LEU A 33 -12.08 -19.53 -10.26
C LEU A 33 -10.99 -19.13 -11.27
N SER A 34 -9.99 -18.35 -10.83
CA SER A 34 -8.84 -18.00 -11.66
C SER A 34 -8.00 -19.24 -12.05
N ALA A 35 -7.84 -20.19 -11.13
CA ALA A 35 -7.09 -21.43 -11.40
C ALA A 35 -7.75 -22.33 -12.45
N VAL A 36 -9.08 -22.34 -12.52
CA VAL A 36 -9.86 -23.16 -13.47
C VAL A 36 -10.37 -22.39 -14.67
N ALA A 37 -10.01 -21.10 -14.83
CA ALA A 37 -10.49 -20.26 -15.92
C ALA A 37 -10.09 -20.82 -17.30
N PRO A 38 -11.05 -21.13 -18.20
CA PRO A 38 -10.75 -21.67 -19.52
C PRO A 38 -10.17 -20.62 -20.46
N ASP A 39 -10.58 -19.35 -20.31
CA ASP A 39 -10.25 -18.24 -21.19
C ASP A 39 -9.93 -16.96 -20.42
N TYR A 40 -9.47 -15.93 -21.16
CA TYR A 40 -9.10 -14.62 -20.57
C TYR A 40 -10.28 -13.91 -19.93
N THR A 41 -11.48 -13.97 -20.51
CA THR A 41 -12.66 -13.27 -20.00
C THR A 41 -13.07 -13.84 -18.64
N THR A 42 -13.12 -15.16 -18.51
CA THR A 42 -13.40 -15.84 -17.24
C THR A 42 -12.35 -15.52 -16.19
N LEU A 43 -11.06 -15.49 -16.58
CA LEU A 43 -9.98 -15.09 -15.70
C LEU A 43 -10.17 -13.63 -15.24
N LEU A 44 -10.48 -12.70 -16.14
CA LEU A 44 -10.70 -11.29 -15.82
C LEU A 44 -11.86 -11.13 -14.84
N LEU A 45 -12.98 -11.81 -15.04
CA LEU A 45 -14.12 -11.78 -14.13
C LEU A 45 -13.77 -12.33 -12.74
N ALA A 46 -13.04 -13.45 -12.69
CA ALA A 46 -12.55 -14.00 -11.43
C ALA A 46 -11.61 -13.02 -10.69
N ARG A 47 -10.76 -12.29 -11.42
CA ARG A 47 -9.87 -11.25 -10.85
C ARG A 47 -10.65 -10.02 -10.39
N LEU A 48 -11.71 -9.63 -11.07
CA LEU A 48 -12.62 -8.57 -10.60
C LEU A 48 -13.26 -8.97 -9.26
N VAL A 49 -13.71 -10.22 -9.10
CA VAL A 49 -14.24 -10.72 -7.83
C VAL A 49 -13.18 -10.65 -6.73
N THR A 50 -11.94 -11.09 -6.97
CA THR A 50 -10.86 -10.99 -5.98
C THR A 50 -10.51 -9.55 -5.62
N SER A 51 -10.64 -8.60 -6.56
CA SER A 51 -10.32 -7.19 -6.32
C SER A 51 -11.27 -6.50 -5.34
N LEU A 52 -12.49 -6.99 -5.20
CA LEU A 52 -13.50 -6.41 -4.31
C LEU A 52 -13.09 -6.45 -2.84
N ASN A 53 -12.35 -7.49 -2.45
CA ASN A 53 -11.98 -7.68 -1.05
C ASN A 53 -10.73 -6.90 -0.61
N HIS A 54 -9.79 -6.64 -1.53
CA HIS A 54 -8.45 -6.17 -1.21
C HIS A 54 -8.44 -4.92 -0.29
N GLY A 55 -9.12 -3.87 -0.72
CA GLY A 55 -9.15 -2.62 0.05
C GLY A 55 -9.95 -2.74 1.35
N ALA A 56 -11.05 -3.50 1.36
CA ALA A 56 -11.85 -3.71 2.56
C ALA A 56 -11.08 -4.54 3.59
N PHE A 57 -10.35 -5.58 3.16
CA PHE A 57 -9.54 -6.41 4.05
C PHE A 57 -8.44 -5.60 4.76
N PHE A 58 -7.64 -4.85 4.00
CA PHE A 58 -6.60 -4.00 4.57
C PHE A 58 -7.17 -2.84 5.38
N GLY A 59 -8.27 -2.23 4.93
CA GLY A 59 -8.93 -1.14 5.62
C GLY A 59 -9.46 -1.57 7.00
N LEU A 60 -10.31 -2.58 7.03
CA LEU A 60 -10.86 -3.12 8.28
C LEU A 60 -9.78 -3.78 9.15
N GLY A 61 -8.79 -4.43 8.52
CA GLY A 61 -7.64 -5.01 9.19
C GLY A 61 -6.83 -3.97 9.97
N SER A 62 -6.56 -2.81 9.36
CA SER A 62 -5.83 -1.71 10.00
C SER A 62 -6.55 -1.18 11.24
N VAL A 63 -7.87 -1.01 11.17
CA VAL A 63 -8.68 -0.56 12.33
C VAL A 63 -8.60 -1.57 13.47
N VAL A 64 -8.68 -2.85 13.15
CA VAL A 64 -8.59 -3.88 14.18
C VAL A 64 -7.19 -3.98 14.76
N ALA A 65 -6.14 -3.99 13.92
CA ALA A 65 -4.78 -3.99 14.40
C ALA A 65 -4.54 -2.82 15.37
N ALA A 66 -4.99 -1.62 15.01
CA ALA A 66 -4.90 -0.44 15.88
C ALA A 66 -5.74 -0.56 17.16
N SER A 67 -6.88 -1.26 17.12
CA SER A 67 -7.76 -1.41 18.30
C SER A 67 -7.27 -2.42 19.36
N LEU A 68 -6.32 -3.28 19.01
CA LEU A 68 -5.76 -4.31 19.88
C LEU A 68 -4.60 -3.84 20.74
N VAL A 69 -4.13 -2.60 20.53
CA VAL A 69 -2.93 -2.06 21.19
C VAL A 69 -3.20 -0.66 21.76
N PRO A 70 -2.41 -0.18 22.74
CA PRO A 70 -2.45 1.19 23.22
C PRO A 70 -2.20 2.21 22.10
N ARG A 71 -2.62 3.46 22.32
CA ARG A 71 -2.56 4.54 21.31
C ARG A 71 -1.15 4.84 20.80
N ASP A 72 -0.15 4.67 21.64
CA ASP A 72 1.27 4.87 21.36
C ASP A 72 1.93 3.75 20.54
N LYS A 73 1.19 2.65 20.23
CA LYS A 73 1.66 1.51 19.42
C LYS A 73 0.80 1.21 18.19
N GLN A 74 -0.16 2.06 17.90
CA GLN A 74 -1.12 1.81 16.82
C GLN A 74 -0.49 1.77 15.43
N ALA A 75 0.47 2.65 15.13
CA ALA A 75 1.14 2.66 13.84
C ALA A 75 2.03 1.41 13.66
N SER A 76 2.71 0.96 14.72
CA SER A 76 3.46 -0.31 14.70
C SER A 76 2.55 -1.52 14.49
N ALA A 77 1.36 -1.54 15.09
CA ALA A 77 0.39 -2.61 14.86
C ALA A 77 -0.12 -2.65 13.41
N VAL A 78 -0.41 -1.49 12.84
CA VAL A 78 -0.76 -1.36 11.43
C VAL A 78 0.41 -1.79 10.54
N ALA A 79 1.64 -1.40 10.85
CA ALA A 79 2.83 -1.84 10.16
C ALA A 79 3.00 -3.38 10.21
N THR A 80 2.75 -3.99 11.37
CA THR A 80 2.79 -5.46 11.51
C THR A 80 1.77 -6.15 10.60
N MET A 81 0.58 -5.59 10.45
CA MET A 81 -0.41 -6.11 9.51
C MET A 81 0.08 -5.99 8.05
N PHE A 82 0.68 -4.86 7.67
CA PHE A 82 1.25 -4.68 6.32
C PHE A 82 2.53 -5.49 6.08
N MET A 83 3.17 -6.04 7.14
CA MET A 83 4.32 -6.93 7.00
C MET A 83 4.00 -8.16 6.14
N GLY A 84 2.77 -8.68 6.22
CA GLY A 84 2.32 -9.75 5.35
C GLY A 84 2.45 -9.40 3.86
N LEU A 85 2.18 -8.14 3.47
CA LEU A 85 2.35 -7.66 2.10
C LEU A 85 3.83 -7.62 1.69
N THR A 86 4.72 -7.15 2.57
CA THR A 86 6.15 -7.10 2.27
C THR A 86 6.76 -8.50 2.17
N ILE A 87 6.38 -9.43 3.05
CA ILE A 87 6.79 -10.84 2.97
C ILE A 87 6.30 -11.48 1.67
N ALA A 88 5.05 -11.19 1.27
CA ALA A 88 4.51 -11.68 0.01
C ALA A 88 5.28 -11.13 -1.21
N ASN A 89 5.75 -9.88 -1.17
CA ASN A 89 6.58 -9.32 -2.23
C ASN A 89 7.97 -9.96 -2.30
N VAL A 90 8.60 -10.25 -1.15
CA VAL A 90 9.94 -10.84 -1.10
C VAL A 90 9.95 -12.31 -1.48
N GLY A 91 8.99 -13.08 -0.98
CA GLY A 91 8.96 -14.54 -1.16
C GLY A 91 7.81 -15.04 -2.03
N GLY A 92 6.62 -14.48 -1.89
CA GLY A 92 5.40 -14.94 -2.56
C GLY A 92 5.42 -14.72 -4.07
N VAL A 93 5.87 -13.55 -4.53
CA VAL A 93 5.94 -13.23 -5.96
C VAL A 93 6.95 -14.13 -6.68
N PRO A 94 8.22 -14.26 -6.22
CA PRO A 94 9.15 -15.22 -6.82
C PRO A 94 8.65 -16.66 -6.78
N ALA A 95 8.09 -17.11 -5.66
CA ALA A 95 7.54 -18.45 -5.52
C ALA A 95 6.39 -18.72 -6.50
N ALA A 96 5.45 -17.76 -6.65
CA ALA A 96 4.35 -17.86 -7.60
C ALA A 96 4.84 -17.87 -9.06
N THR A 97 5.87 -17.09 -9.38
CA THR A 97 6.49 -17.05 -10.71
C THR A 97 7.17 -18.37 -11.01
N TRP A 98 7.98 -18.88 -10.09
CA TRP A 98 8.66 -20.16 -10.22
C TRP A 98 7.66 -21.32 -10.40
N LEU A 99 6.62 -21.36 -9.57
CA LEU A 99 5.55 -22.37 -9.67
C LEU A 99 4.84 -22.28 -11.03
N GLY A 100 4.55 -21.06 -11.48
CA GLY A 100 3.90 -20.82 -12.76
C GLY A 100 4.73 -21.25 -13.96
N GLN A 101 6.06 -21.13 -13.87
CA GLN A 101 6.99 -21.61 -14.92
C GLN A 101 7.11 -23.13 -14.93
N LEU A 102 7.11 -23.80 -13.76
CA LEU A 102 7.28 -25.24 -13.66
C LEU A 102 6.03 -26.03 -14.07
N ILE A 103 4.87 -25.65 -13.56
CA ILE A 103 3.63 -26.43 -13.67
C ILE A 103 2.44 -25.62 -14.19
N GLY A 104 2.72 -24.41 -14.67
CA GLY A 104 1.74 -23.54 -15.30
C GLY A 104 1.11 -22.51 -14.33
N TRP A 105 0.73 -21.37 -14.87
CA TRP A 105 0.21 -20.21 -14.12
C TRP A 105 -1.06 -20.52 -13.30
N ARG A 106 -1.88 -21.50 -13.75
CA ARG A 106 -3.07 -21.92 -13.01
C ARG A 106 -2.76 -22.46 -11.62
N MET A 107 -1.61 -23.14 -11.49
CA MET A 107 -1.16 -23.70 -10.20
C MET A 107 -0.73 -22.62 -9.21
N SER A 108 -0.25 -21.46 -9.69
CA SER A 108 0.01 -20.30 -8.82
C SER A 108 -1.27 -19.78 -8.20
N PHE A 109 -2.38 -19.75 -8.94
CA PHE A 109 -3.68 -19.39 -8.37
C PHE A 109 -4.25 -20.46 -7.44
N ALA A 110 -4.06 -21.74 -7.75
CA ALA A 110 -4.47 -22.84 -6.87
C ALA A 110 -3.70 -22.81 -5.53
N ALA A 111 -2.39 -22.58 -5.56
CA ALA A 111 -1.57 -22.38 -4.37
C ALA A 111 -2.05 -21.16 -3.55
N THR A 112 -2.36 -20.04 -4.22
CA THR A 112 -2.91 -18.85 -3.57
C THR A 112 -4.27 -19.13 -2.91
N ALA A 113 -5.13 -19.92 -3.55
CA ALA A 113 -6.40 -20.34 -2.97
C ALA A 113 -6.20 -21.23 -1.74
N SER A 114 -5.21 -22.13 -1.77
CA SER A 114 -4.87 -22.99 -0.61
C SER A 114 -4.38 -22.14 0.59
N LEU A 115 -3.53 -21.14 0.34
CA LEU A 115 -3.15 -20.17 1.36
C LEU A 115 -4.36 -19.40 1.91
N GLY A 116 -5.33 -19.08 1.06
CA GLY A 116 -6.61 -18.49 1.48
C GLY A 116 -7.39 -19.38 2.46
N LEU A 117 -7.43 -20.70 2.22
CA LEU A 117 -8.08 -21.65 3.16
C LEU A 117 -7.34 -21.69 4.52
N ILE A 118 -6.00 -21.71 4.49
CA ILE A 118 -5.18 -21.64 5.72
C ILE A 118 -5.46 -20.35 6.48
N ALA A 119 -5.54 -19.22 5.77
CA ALA A 119 -5.86 -17.93 6.38
C ALA A 119 -7.27 -17.92 7.01
N ILE A 120 -8.28 -18.51 6.36
CA ILE A 120 -9.64 -18.66 6.94
C ILE A 120 -9.58 -19.49 8.23
N ALA A 121 -8.88 -20.63 8.21
CA ALA A 121 -8.73 -21.46 9.40
C ALA A 121 -8.06 -20.66 10.55
N GLY A 122 -6.98 -19.95 10.26
CA GLY A 122 -6.31 -19.08 11.24
C GLY A 122 -7.22 -17.97 11.79
N LEU A 123 -8.02 -17.32 10.92
CA LEU A 123 -8.96 -16.29 11.37
C LEU A 123 -10.05 -16.83 12.29
N VAL A 124 -10.60 -18.02 11.97
CA VAL A 124 -11.65 -18.65 12.77
C VAL A 124 -11.13 -19.09 14.13
N THR A 125 -9.89 -19.56 14.21
CA THR A 125 -9.29 -20.06 15.45
C THR A 125 -8.69 -18.94 16.33
N ALA A 126 -8.07 -17.93 15.73
CA ALA A 126 -7.33 -16.91 16.47
C ALA A 126 -8.14 -15.67 16.83
N LEU A 127 -9.24 -15.36 16.09
CA LEU A 127 -10.00 -14.16 16.36
C LEU A 127 -11.19 -14.40 17.28
N PRO A 128 -11.35 -13.58 18.33
CA PRO A 128 -12.56 -13.60 19.16
C PRO A 128 -13.81 -13.38 18.30
N ARG A 129 -14.90 -14.07 18.66
CA ARG A 129 -16.23 -13.87 18.07
C ARG A 129 -16.81 -12.53 18.54
N GLY A 130 -16.23 -11.41 18.12
CA GLY A 130 -16.68 -10.08 18.54
C GLY A 130 -18.15 -9.81 18.21
N ASP A 131 -18.76 -8.88 18.95
CA ASP A 131 -20.13 -8.45 18.73
C ASP A 131 -20.34 -7.84 17.34
N ALA A 132 -21.59 -7.86 16.87
CA ALA A 132 -22.00 -7.17 15.66
C ALA A 132 -21.71 -5.68 15.81
N GLY A 133 -21.14 -5.06 14.79
CA GLY A 133 -20.92 -3.62 14.76
C GLY A 133 -22.24 -2.85 14.88
N LYS A 134 -22.20 -1.65 15.45
CA LYS A 134 -23.34 -0.73 15.42
C LYS A 134 -23.70 -0.43 13.96
N MET A 135 -25.01 -0.22 13.70
CA MET A 135 -25.45 0.19 12.36
C MET A 135 -24.71 1.45 11.91
N PRO A 136 -23.95 1.40 10.80
CA PRO A 136 -23.31 2.59 10.26
C PRO A 136 -24.39 3.56 9.78
N ASN A 137 -24.30 4.81 10.19
CA ASN A 137 -25.06 5.85 9.56
C ASN A 137 -24.34 6.22 8.25
N LEU A 138 -24.75 5.59 7.15
CA LEU A 138 -24.10 5.72 5.84
C LEU A 138 -23.91 7.19 5.41
N ARG A 139 -24.92 8.05 5.65
CA ARG A 139 -24.83 9.48 5.35
C ARG A 139 -23.76 10.17 6.19
N ALA A 140 -23.73 9.89 7.49
CA ALA A 140 -22.76 10.49 8.39
C ALA A 140 -21.34 10.00 8.06
N GLU A 141 -21.16 8.71 7.80
CA GLU A 141 -19.84 8.15 7.43
C GLU A 141 -19.33 8.71 6.09
N LEU A 142 -20.18 8.84 5.08
CA LEU A 142 -19.82 9.46 3.81
C LEU A 142 -19.51 10.97 3.98
N ALA A 143 -20.25 11.68 4.83
CA ALA A 143 -19.99 13.08 5.12
C ALA A 143 -18.62 13.30 5.79
N VAL A 144 -18.11 12.34 6.57
CA VAL A 144 -16.75 12.41 7.14
C VAL A 144 -15.69 12.42 6.02
N LEU A 145 -15.90 11.64 4.96
CA LEU A 145 -14.94 11.56 3.84
C LEU A 145 -14.82 12.86 3.05
N THR A 146 -15.85 13.71 3.05
CA THR A 146 -15.84 15.00 2.34
C THR A 146 -15.17 16.13 3.14
N ARG A 147 -14.79 15.88 4.39
CA ARG A 147 -14.10 16.89 5.22
C ARG A 147 -12.73 17.24 4.64
N PRO A 148 -12.34 18.53 4.55
CA PRO A 148 -11.07 18.95 3.97
C PRO A 148 -9.84 18.28 4.59
N VAL A 149 -9.88 17.99 5.90
CA VAL A 149 -8.79 17.30 6.61
C VAL A 149 -8.62 15.84 6.13
N VAL A 150 -9.74 15.15 5.88
CA VAL A 150 -9.73 13.76 5.37
C VAL A 150 -9.30 13.75 3.90
N LEU A 151 -9.85 14.62 3.08
CA LEU A 151 -9.45 14.77 1.67
C LEU A 151 -7.97 15.10 1.54
N GLY A 152 -7.46 15.99 2.38
CA GLY A 152 -6.05 16.33 2.42
C GLY A 152 -5.16 15.14 2.83
N ALA A 153 -5.60 14.31 3.77
CA ALA A 153 -4.88 13.10 4.16
C ALA A 153 -4.88 12.05 3.02
N LEU A 154 -6.02 11.87 2.34
CA LEU A 154 -6.13 10.98 1.17
C LEU A 154 -5.27 11.48 0.00
N ALA A 155 -5.27 12.79 -0.28
CA ALA A 155 -4.41 13.38 -1.30
C ALA A 155 -2.92 13.16 -1.00
N THR A 156 -2.51 13.26 0.26
CA THR A 156 -1.14 12.92 0.69
C THR A 156 -0.81 11.46 0.39
N THR A 157 -1.76 10.55 0.60
CA THR A 157 -1.60 9.12 0.26
C THR A 157 -1.45 8.91 -1.24
N VAL A 158 -2.27 9.57 -2.06
CA VAL A 158 -2.17 9.50 -3.53
C VAL A 158 -0.79 9.96 -4.00
N LEU A 159 -0.28 11.07 -3.47
CA LEU A 159 1.03 11.61 -3.84
C LEU A 159 2.18 10.72 -3.37
N GLY A 160 2.12 10.21 -2.13
CA GLY A 160 3.14 9.29 -1.60
C GLY A 160 3.22 7.97 -2.38
N ALA A 161 2.07 7.37 -2.66
CA ALA A 161 1.98 6.15 -3.47
C ALA A 161 2.35 6.41 -4.93
N GLY A 162 1.98 7.56 -5.49
CA GLY A 162 2.34 7.97 -6.83
C GLY A 162 3.86 8.09 -7.01
N ALA A 163 4.53 8.75 -6.07
CA ALA A 163 5.99 8.85 -6.06
C ALA A 163 6.67 7.48 -6.07
N MET A 164 6.17 6.54 -5.26
CA MET A 164 6.66 5.17 -5.24
C MET A 164 6.51 4.49 -6.61
N PHE A 165 5.30 4.48 -7.15
CA PHE A 165 5.00 3.69 -8.34
C PHE A 165 5.53 4.30 -9.63
N THR A 166 5.94 5.57 -9.63
CA THR A 166 6.70 6.16 -10.73
C THR A 166 7.97 5.37 -11.02
N LEU A 167 8.78 5.06 -10.00
CA LEU A 167 10.00 4.28 -10.19
C LEU A 167 9.73 2.77 -10.17
N TYR A 168 8.87 2.26 -9.27
CA TYR A 168 8.63 0.82 -9.12
C TYR A 168 8.18 0.15 -10.42
N THR A 169 7.29 0.81 -11.15
CA THR A 169 6.75 0.30 -12.42
C THR A 169 7.83 0.11 -13.48
N TYR A 170 8.81 0.98 -13.50
CA TYR A 170 9.85 1.02 -14.52
C TYR A 170 11.24 0.64 -14.00
N VAL A 171 11.34 0.05 -12.80
CA VAL A 171 12.63 -0.26 -12.17
C VAL A 171 13.50 -1.17 -13.04
N ALA A 172 12.92 -2.22 -13.64
CA ALA A 172 13.66 -3.16 -14.47
C ALA A 172 14.25 -2.50 -15.74
N PRO A 173 13.47 -1.82 -16.59
CA PRO A 173 14.05 -1.12 -17.74
C PRO A 173 14.94 0.05 -17.33
N THR A 174 14.70 0.73 -16.21
CA THR A 174 15.58 1.79 -15.71
C THR A 174 16.96 1.24 -15.36
N LEU A 175 17.03 0.10 -14.66
CA LEU A 175 18.31 -0.57 -14.37
C LEU A 175 19.00 -1.08 -15.62
N ALA A 176 18.27 -1.65 -16.57
CA ALA A 176 18.84 -2.10 -17.84
C ALA A 176 19.48 -0.94 -18.60
N GLN A 177 18.83 0.22 -18.64
CA GLN A 177 19.32 1.40 -19.38
C GLN A 177 20.45 2.15 -18.65
N LEU A 178 20.32 2.37 -17.33
CA LEU A 178 21.27 3.22 -16.60
C LEU A 178 22.48 2.44 -16.08
N THR A 179 22.28 1.18 -15.68
CA THR A 179 23.31 0.34 -15.06
C THR A 179 23.89 -0.70 -16.01
N GLY A 180 23.25 -0.94 -17.18
CA GLY A 180 23.56 -2.10 -18.02
C GLY A 180 23.25 -3.44 -17.32
N ALA A 181 22.21 -3.44 -16.46
CA ALA A 181 21.92 -4.56 -15.56
C ALA A 181 21.50 -5.82 -16.30
N SER A 182 22.09 -6.96 -15.92
CA SER A 182 21.66 -8.28 -16.38
C SER A 182 20.29 -8.66 -15.74
N PRO A 183 19.51 -9.57 -16.35
CA PRO A 183 18.26 -10.05 -15.77
C PRO A 183 18.42 -10.62 -14.34
N ALA A 184 19.54 -11.30 -14.08
CA ALA A 184 19.85 -11.82 -12.75
C ALA A 184 20.07 -10.70 -11.72
N PHE A 185 20.76 -9.62 -12.10
CA PHE A 185 20.94 -8.45 -11.25
C PHE A 185 19.60 -7.76 -10.97
N VAL A 186 18.75 -7.57 -12.00
CA VAL A 186 17.40 -7.02 -11.82
C VAL A 186 16.59 -7.83 -10.82
N THR A 187 16.61 -9.17 -10.93
CA THR A 187 15.92 -10.06 -10.00
C THR A 187 16.44 -9.89 -8.57
N ALA A 188 17.76 -9.82 -8.38
CA ALA A 188 18.37 -9.57 -7.07
C ALA A 188 17.94 -8.20 -6.50
N MET A 189 17.84 -7.18 -7.33
CA MET A 189 17.39 -5.84 -6.93
C MET A 189 15.91 -5.83 -6.52
N LEU A 190 15.04 -6.59 -7.16
CA LEU A 190 13.65 -6.73 -6.73
C LEU A 190 13.53 -7.37 -5.33
N VAL A 191 14.37 -8.38 -5.03
CA VAL A 191 14.47 -8.95 -3.68
C VAL A 191 14.98 -7.92 -2.68
N LEU A 192 16.02 -7.17 -3.04
CA LEU A 192 16.59 -6.11 -2.20
C LEU A 192 15.57 -5.00 -1.90
N ILE A 193 14.77 -4.60 -2.88
CA ILE A 193 13.64 -3.68 -2.71
C ILE A 193 12.65 -4.24 -1.68
N GLY A 194 12.29 -5.51 -1.78
CA GLY A 194 11.40 -6.16 -0.82
C GLY A 194 11.95 -6.16 0.62
N ILE A 195 13.25 -6.37 0.78
CA ILE A 195 13.96 -6.23 2.07
C ILE A 195 13.84 -4.78 2.56
N GLY A 196 14.10 -3.80 1.69
CA GLY A 196 13.92 -2.38 1.98
C GLY A 196 12.50 -2.06 2.42
N PHE A 197 11.50 -2.59 1.74
CA PHE A 197 10.09 -2.45 2.12
C PHE A 197 9.80 -2.98 3.53
N SER A 198 10.36 -4.13 3.90
CA SER A 198 10.18 -4.73 5.23
C SER A 198 10.82 -3.86 6.32
N ILE A 199 12.05 -3.40 6.11
CA ILE A 199 12.75 -2.50 7.04
C ILE A 199 11.99 -1.18 7.16
N GLY A 200 11.60 -0.58 6.03
CA GLY A 200 10.86 0.68 5.98
C GLY A 200 9.52 0.59 6.70
N ASN A 201 8.77 -0.47 6.47
CA ASN A 201 7.47 -0.69 7.13
C ASN A 201 7.61 -0.73 8.66
N ILE A 202 8.62 -1.44 9.20
CA ILE A 202 8.91 -1.49 10.64
C ILE A 202 9.33 -0.11 11.16
N ALA A 203 10.28 0.54 10.48
CA ALA A 203 10.78 1.85 10.87
C ALA A 203 9.67 2.90 10.83
N GLY A 204 8.85 2.90 9.77
CA GLY A 204 7.72 3.79 9.59
C GLY A 204 6.68 3.66 10.70
N GLY A 205 6.33 2.43 11.07
CA GLY A 205 5.42 2.17 12.19
C GLY A 205 5.94 2.71 13.51
N ARG A 206 7.19 2.35 13.87
CA ARG A 206 7.81 2.77 15.15
C ARG A 206 8.01 4.28 15.27
N LEU A 207 8.43 4.92 14.18
CA LEU A 207 8.64 6.38 14.19
C LEU A 207 7.31 7.13 14.14
N ALA A 208 6.28 6.60 13.46
CA ALA A 208 4.94 7.18 13.46
C ALA A 208 4.25 7.10 14.83
N ASP A 209 4.54 6.09 15.64
CA ASP A 209 4.06 6.00 17.02
C ASP A 209 4.61 7.14 17.88
N ARG A 210 5.86 7.58 17.63
CA ARG A 210 6.48 8.73 18.32
C ARG A 210 5.99 10.06 17.77
N SER A 211 5.98 10.21 16.46
CA SER A 211 5.56 11.45 15.75
C SER A 211 5.05 11.14 14.35
N LEU A 212 3.75 11.19 14.17
CA LEU A 212 3.10 10.90 12.89
C LEU A 212 3.55 11.87 11.79
N ASP A 213 3.51 13.17 12.07
CA ASP A 213 3.88 14.21 11.10
C ASP A 213 5.40 14.23 10.88
N GLY A 214 6.20 14.06 11.94
CA GLY A 214 7.66 14.03 11.84
C GLY A 214 8.16 12.84 11.01
N SER A 215 7.57 11.65 11.18
CA SER A 215 7.92 10.48 10.38
C SER A 215 7.57 10.66 8.90
N LEU A 216 6.38 11.22 8.59
CA LEU A 216 5.99 11.51 7.20
C LEU A 216 6.96 12.49 6.54
N ILE A 217 7.26 13.60 7.20
CA ILE A 217 8.18 14.63 6.67
C ILE A 217 9.56 14.00 6.43
N GLY A 218 10.10 13.28 7.43
CA GLY A 218 11.44 12.68 7.33
C GLY A 218 11.53 11.64 6.19
N PHE A 219 10.55 10.75 6.07
CA PHE A 219 10.58 9.72 5.02
C PHE A 219 10.25 10.26 3.62
N LEU A 220 9.39 11.28 3.49
CA LEU A 220 9.18 11.94 2.21
C LEU A 220 10.45 12.70 1.76
N LEU A 221 11.16 13.36 2.69
CA LEU A 221 12.47 13.96 2.39
C LEU A 221 13.49 12.92 1.94
N LEU A 222 13.60 11.80 2.69
CA LEU A 222 14.50 10.70 2.31
C LEU A 222 14.15 10.15 0.93
N LEU A 223 12.86 10.00 0.62
CA LEU A 223 12.38 9.54 -0.68
C LEU A 223 12.78 10.52 -1.80
N ILE A 224 12.56 11.83 -1.60
CA ILE A 224 12.94 12.87 -2.57
C ILE A 224 14.44 12.83 -2.84
N VAL A 225 15.26 12.86 -1.79
CA VAL A 225 16.72 12.87 -1.93
C VAL A 225 17.20 11.62 -2.65
N THR A 226 16.70 10.46 -2.28
CA THR A 226 17.08 9.20 -2.92
C THR A 226 16.69 9.15 -4.39
N MET A 227 15.48 9.62 -4.73
CA MET A 227 15.02 9.62 -6.12
C MET A 227 15.77 10.64 -6.99
N LEU A 228 16.15 11.80 -6.45
CA LEU A 228 16.99 12.77 -7.16
C LEU A 228 18.42 12.27 -7.36
N ALA A 229 18.96 11.54 -6.39
CA ALA A 229 20.30 10.95 -6.48
C ALA A 229 20.34 9.70 -7.39
N PHE A 230 19.19 9.04 -7.59
CA PHE A 230 19.09 7.75 -8.27
C PHE A 230 19.74 7.73 -9.68
N PRO A 231 19.51 8.71 -10.58
CA PRO A 231 20.09 8.68 -11.92
C PRO A 231 21.62 8.69 -11.94
N VAL A 232 22.24 9.28 -10.90
CA VAL A 232 23.70 9.31 -10.76
C VAL A 232 24.22 8.01 -10.14
N LEU A 233 23.58 7.56 -9.05
CA LEU A 233 23.98 6.34 -8.34
C LEU A 233 23.76 5.08 -9.19
N ALA A 234 22.70 5.05 -9.98
CA ALA A 234 22.37 3.91 -10.85
C ALA A 234 23.33 3.70 -12.03
N LYS A 235 24.34 4.54 -12.21
CA LYS A 235 25.41 4.30 -13.18
C LYS A 235 26.35 3.16 -12.78
N THR A 236 26.31 2.72 -11.54
CA THR A 236 27.09 1.58 -11.03
C THR A 236 26.18 0.57 -10.35
N HIS A 237 26.54 -0.71 -10.38
CA HIS A 237 25.78 -1.79 -9.74
C HIS A 237 25.64 -1.58 -8.22
N ILE A 238 26.73 -1.17 -7.54
CA ILE A 238 26.72 -0.91 -6.10
C ILE A 238 25.86 0.31 -5.77
N GLY A 239 26.00 1.39 -6.54
CA GLY A 239 25.18 2.59 -6.36
C GLY A 239 23.69 2.33 -6.60
N ALA A 240 23.34 1.55 -7.63
CA ALA A 240 21.98 1.12 -7.91
C ALA A 240 21.40 0.31 -6.74
N ALA A 241 22.16 -0.66 -6.21
CA ALA A 241 21.74 -1.47 -5.07
C ALA A 241 21.53 -0.63 -3.81
N ALA A 242 22.47 0.25 -3.47
CA ALA A 242 22.36 1.14 -2.32
C ALA A 242 21.14 2.08 -2.44
N ALA A 243 20.97 2.71 -3.63
CA ALA A 243 19.86 3.61 -3.89
C ALA A 243 18.50 2.89 -3.83
N LEU A 244 18.38 1.66 -4.37
CA LEU A 244 17.13 0.87 -4.33
C LEU A 244 16.80 0.39 -2.93
N LEU A 245 17.78 0.03 -2.12
CA LEU A 245 17.57 -0.33 -0.72
C LEU A 245 17.02 0.86 0.06
N VAL A 246 17.68 2.03 -0.01
CA VAL A 246 17.26 3.24 0.69
C VAL A 246 15.91 3.74 0.19
N TRP A 247 15.69 3.71 -1.13
CA TRP A 247 14.39 4.03 -1.74
C TRP A 247 13.29 3.09 -1.24
N GLY A 248 13.56 1.79 -1.19
CA GLY A 248 12.60 0.81 -0.66
C GLY A 248 12.25 1.09 0.80
N ILE A 249 13.25 1.40 1.63
CA ILE A 249 13.04 1.80 3.02
C ILE A 249 12.17 3.05 3.09
N ALA A 250 12.55 4.13 2.39
CA ALA A 250 11.82 5.40 2.41
C ALA A 250 10.36 5.23 1.98
N THR A 251 10.15 4.48 0.91
CA THR A 251 8.84 4.27 0.28
C THR A 251 7.85 3.55 1.21
N PHE A 252 8.24 2.44 1.82
CA PHE A 252 7.34 1.71 2.70
C PHE A 252 7.27 2.30 4.11
N ALA A 253 8.23 3.09 4.51
CA ALA A 253 8.18 3.80 5.78
C ALA A 253 7.08 4.88 5.83
N VAL A 254 6.59 5.38 4.69
CA VAL A 254 5.45 6.31 4.66
C VAL A 254 4.09 5.61 4.77
N VAL A 255 4.00 4.28 4.53
CA VAL A 255 2.72 3.55 4.48
C VAL A 255 1.97 3.55 5.82
N PRO A 256 2.56 3.10 6.95
CA PRO A 256 1.86 3.12 8.24
C PRO A 256 1.43 4.52 8.69
N PRO A 257 2.28 5.57 8.61
CA PRO A 257 1.84 6.91 8.99
C PRO A 257 0.78 7.49 8.07
N LEU A 258 0.77 7.24 6.76
CA LEU A 258 -0.30 7.64 5.86
C LEU A 258 -1.64 6.98 6.25
N GLN A 259 -1.61 5.69 6.54
CA GLN A 259 -2.79 4.95 6.98
C GLN A 259 -3.34 5.49 8.31
N MET A 260 -2.47 5.70 9.29
CA MET A 260 -2.85 6.25 10.59
C MET A 260 -3.37 7.67 10.50
N ARG A 261 -2.81 8.50 9.61
CA ARG A 261 -3.24 9.87 9.41
C ARG A 261 -4.69 9.96 8.92
N VAL A 262 -5.06 9.13 7.95
CA VAL A 262 -6.44 9.06 7.45
C VAL A 262 -7.39 8.53 8.53
N MET A 263 -7.00 7.48 9.26
CA MET A 263 -7.80 6.92 10.35
C MET A 263 -8.05 7.93 11.48
N ARG A 264 -7.02 8.74 11.84
CA ARG A 264 -7.16 9.80 12.85
C ARG A 264 -8.00 10.97 12.35
N ALA A 265 -7.85 11.37 11.08
CA ALA A 265 -8.64 12.44 10.48
C ALA A 265 -10.13 12.09 10.38
N ALA A 266 -10.45 10.81 10.24
CA ALA A 266 -11.80 10.27 10.14
C ALA A 266 -12.16 9.38 11.35
N ALA A 267 -11.88 9.82 12.58
CA ALA A 267 -12.06 9.02 13.80
C ALA A 267 -13.50 8.53 14.01
N GLU A 268 -14.49 9.20 13.43
CA GLU A 268 -15.92 8.82 13.49
C GLU A 268 -16.28 7.66 12.53
N ALA A 269 -15.50 7.51 11.44
CA ALA A 269 -15.70 6.46 10.42
C ALA A 269 -14.37 5.81 9.99
N PRO A 270 -13.53 5.31 10.92
CA PRO A 270 -12.17 4.89 10.62
C PRO A 270 -12.11 3.68 9.68
N GLY A 271 -13.12 2.80 9.71
CA GLY A 271 -13.20 1.62 8.84
C GLY A 271 -13.39 2.00 7.37
N LEU A 272 -14.36 2.88 7.09
CA LEU A 272 -14.63 3.37 5.74
C LEU A 272 -13.45 4.20 5.22
N ALA A 273 -12.95 5.14 6.02
CA ALA A 273 -11.83 5.99 5.64
C ALA A 273 -10.55 5.18 5.37
N SER A 274 -10.29 4.16 6.18
CA SER A 274 -9.16 3.24 6.00
C SER A 274 -9.27 2.47 4.67
N SER A 275 -10.47 1.97 4.33
CA SER A 275 -10.72 1.26 3.06
C SER A 275 -10.61 2.20 1.86
N VAL A 276 -11.10 3.44 1.97
CA VAL A 276 -10.95 4.48 0.94
C VAL A 276 -9.47 4.85 0.77
N ASN A 277 -8.70 4.88 1.87
CA ASN A 277 -7.27 5.14 1.81
C ASN A 277 -6.50 4.07 1.02
N VAL A 278 -6.88 2.79 1.12
CA VAL A 278 -6.32 1.75 0.24
C VAL A 278 -6.69 2.03 -1.23
N GLY A 279 -7.89 2.55 -1.49
CA GLY A 279 -8.26 3.07 -2.80
C GLY A 279 -7.38 4.24 -3.27
N ALA A 280 -7.04 5.17 -2.36
CA ALA A 280 -6.15 6.29 -2.63
C ALA A 280 -4.72 5.81 -2.95
N PHE A 281 -4.19 4.79 -2.26
CA PHE A 281 -2.94 4.13 -2.63
C PHE A 281 -2.98 3.61 -4.07
N ASN A 282 -4.05 2.90 -4.45
CA ASN A 282 -4.19 2.35 -5.80
C ASN A 282 -4.34 3.45 -6.87
N LEU A 283 -5.01 4.57 -6.55
CA LEU A 283 -5.06 5.74 -7.43
C LEU A 283 -3.67 6.34 -7.63
N GLY A 284 -2.93 6.52 -6.53
CA GLY A 284 -1.55 6.98 -6.57
C GLY A 284 -0.67 6.07 -7.43
N ASN A 285 -0.76 4.76 -7.24
CA ASN A 285 -0.03 3.77 -8.03
C ASN A 285 -0.27 3.94 -9.54
N ALA A 286 -1.55 4.09 -9.94
CA ALA A 286 -1.92 4.28 -11.34
C ALA A 286 -1.40 5.62 -11.90
N LEU A 287 -1.57 6.72 -11.15
CA LEU A 287 -1.09 8.04 -11.56
C LEU A 287 0.44 8.10 -11.62
N GLY A 288 1.14 7.49 -10.67
CA GLY A 288 2.59 7.40 -10.66
C GLY A 288 3.13 6.62 -11.86
N ALA A 289 2.54 5.44 -12.14
CA ALA A 289 2.89 4.65 -13.32
C ALA A 289 2.64 5.44 -14.61
N ALA A 290 1.51 6.13 -14.73
CA ALA A 290 1.19 6.97 -15.87
C ALA A 290 2.17 8.14 -16.02
N ALA A 291 2.55 8.80 -14.93
CA ALA A 291 3.50 9.91 -14.94
C ALA A 291 4.91 9.46 -15.38
N GLY A 292 5.39 8.31 -14.87
CA GLY A 292 6.64 7.71 -15.31
C GLY A 292 6.61 7.31 -16.79
N GLY A 293 5.52 6.69 -17.25
CA GLY A 293 5.31 6.36 -18.66
C GLY A 293 5.25 7.60 -19.56
N GLY A 294 4.57 8.65 -19.10
CA GLY A 294 4.50 9.94 -19.79
C GLY A 294 5.86 10.56 -19.99
N ALA A 295 6.74 10.53 -18.99
CA ALA A 295 8.11 11.02 -19.09
C ALA A 295 8.92 10.25 -20.15
N ILE A 296 8.78 8.92 -20.17
CA ILE A 296 9.44 8.06 -21.17
C ILE A 296 8.91 8.38 -22.57
N SER A 297 7.59 8.46 -22.74
CA SER A 297 6.94 8.75 -24.03
C SER A 297 7.26 10.14 -24.56
N ALA A 298 7.51 11.11 -23.68
CA ALA A 298 7.97 12.46 -24.03
C ALA A 298 9.46 12.51 -24.42
N GLY A 299 10.15 11.37 -24.48
CA GLY A 299 11.57 11.30 -24.87
C GLY A 299 12.56 11.71 -23.79
N LEU A 300 12.11 11.91 -22.52
CA LEU A 300 13.02 12.31 -21.42
C LEU A 300 13.89 11.16 -20.91
N GLY A 301 13.61 9.92 -21.37
CA GLY A 301 14.37 8.72 -21.01
C GLY A 301 14.13 8.22 -19.58
N TYR A 302 14.74 7.09 -19.27
CA TYR A 302 14.54 6.40 -17.97
C TYR A 302 15.14 7.14 -16.79
N ALA A 303 16.16 7.99 -17.00
CA ALA A 303 16.75 8.83 -15.94
C ALA A 303 15.75 9.87 -15.38
N ALA A 304 14.76 10.28 -16.17
CA ALA A 304 13.71 11.22 -15.73
C ALA A 304 12.66 10.56 -14.83
N VAL A 305 12.49 9.25 -14.89
CA VAL A 305 11.45 8.53 -14.12
C VAL A 305 11.57 8.77 -12.61
N PRO A 306 12.73 8.56 -11.96
CA PRO A 306 12.86 8.89 -10.53
C PRO A 306 12.74 10.40 -10.25
N ILE A 307 13.14 11.28 -11.17
CA ILE A 307 12.99 12.73 -10.98
C ILE A 307 11.51 13.11 -10.93
N VAL A 308 10.68 12.58 -11.84
CA VAL A 308 9.22 12.77 -11.81
C VAL A 308 8.62 12.27 -10.48
N GLY A 309 9.07 11.12 -10.01
CA GLY A 309 8.66 10.61 -8.68
C GLY A 309 9.09 11.53 -7.54
N ALA A 310 10.28 12.12 -7.60
CA ALA A 310 10.75 13.10 -6.61
C ALA A 310 9.87 14.37 -6.60
N VAL A 311 9.42 14.85 -7.76
CA VAL A 311 8.49 15.99 -7.86
C VAL A 311 7.14 15.65 -7.22
N ILE A 312 6.61 14.46 -7.49
CA ILE A 312 5.35 14.00 -6.86
C ILE A 312 5.52 13.88 -5.33
N ALA A 313 6.65 13.33 -4.85
CA ALA A 313 6.95 13.25 -3.41
C ALA A 313 7.09 14.65 -2.78
N ALA A 314 7.70 15.61 -3.48
CA ALA A 314 7.82 16.98 -3.02
C ALA A 314 6.44 17.68 -2.91
N ALA A 315 5.54 17.44 -3.85
CA ALA A 315 4.15 17.91 -3.74
C ALA A 315 3.44 17.29 -2.52
N GLY A 316 3.66 15.99 -2.26
CA GLY A 316 3.17 15.31 -1.07
C GLY A 316 3.72 15.91 0.23
N LEU A 317 5.02 16.19 0.27
CA LEU A 317 5.67 16.84 1.41
C LEU A 317 5.13 18.25 1.65
N ALA A 318 5.01 19.05 0.59
CA ALA A 318 4.46 20.41 0.69
C ALA A 318 3.03 20.39 1.27
N LEU A 319 2.20 19.44 0.83
CA LEU A 319 0.85 19.27 1.36
C LEU A 319 0.86 18.87 2.84
N VAL A 320 1.75 17.98 3.28
CA VAL A 320 1.89 17.60 4.70
C VAL A 320 2.29 18.82 5.54
N VAL A 321 3.32 19.57 5.10
CA VAL A 321 3.82 20.75 5.82
C VAL A 321 2.72 21.80 5.94
N LEU A 322 2.01 22.10 4.85
CA LEU A 322 0.88 23.03 4.84
C LEU A 322 -0.19 22.66 5.87
N GLN A 323 -0.59 21.37 5.90
CA GLN A 323 -1.59 20.88 6.84
C GLN A 323 -1.12 20.96 8.30
N VAL A 324 0.17 20.71 8.56
CA VAL A 324 0.75 20.83 9.90
C VAL A 324 0.76 22.28 10.36
N VAL A 325 1.17 23.21 9.50
CA VAL A 325 1.19 24.65 9.79
C VAL A 325 -0.22 25.16 10.05
N GLN A 326 -1.19 24.85 9.20
CA GLN A 326 -2.59 25.23 9.37
C GLN A 326 -3.19 24.71 10.67
N ARG A 327 -2.88 23.46 11.05
CA ARG A 327 -3.34 22.88 12.30
C ARG A 327 -2.76 23.62 13.51
N ARG A 328 -1.46 23.93 13.49
CA ARG A 328 -0.81 24.71 14.57
C ARG A 328 -1.39 26.11 14.69
N ALA A 329 -1.62 26.79 13.58
CA ALA A 329 -2.23 28.13 13.57
C ALA A 329 -3.64 28.12 14.18
N ARG A 330 -4.48 27.12 13.85
CA ARG A 330 -5.83 27.00 14.44
C ARG A 330 -5.80 26.74 15.95
N LEU A 331 -4.85 25.93 16.44
CA LEU A 331 -4.69 25.68 17.88
C LEU A 331 -4.18 26.91 18.64
N ALA A 332 -3.39 27.76 17.99
CA ALA A 332 -2.91 29.01 18.58
C ALA A 332 -4.01 30.10 18.65
N MET A 333 -5.04 30.05 17.79
CA MET A 333 -6.15 30.97 17.76
C MET A 333 -7.32 30.61 18.69
N ASN A 334 -7.39 29.31 19.11
CA ASN A 334 -8.39 28.81 20.05
C ASN A 334 -7.66 28.06 21.20
N PRO A 335 -7.09 28.79 22.18
CA PRO A 335 -6.39 28.20 23.32
C PRO A 335 -7.30 27.42 24.26
#